data_d66198f757d26ad1b9cfdf7102540279
#
_entry.id   d66198f757d26ad1b9cfdf7102540279
#
_cell.length_a   1.000
_cell.length_b   1.000
_cell.length_c   1.000
_cell.angle_alpha   90.00
_cell.angle_beta   90.00
_cell.angle_gamma   90.00
#
_symmetry.space_group_name_H-M   'P 1'
#
loop_
_entity.id
_entity.type
_entity.pdbx_description
1 polymer ?
#
loop_
_entity_poly.entity_id
_entity_poly.type
_entity_poly.pdbx_seq_one_letter_code
_entity_poly.pdbx_strand_id
1 'polypeptide(L)'
;GVPIDSFDAKKVFLSFHGRTRRSHFWLAWLCLLGAGFVTNFIPIIGGLVGLALIWPNTAIQVTRLHDMGKTGWLVLIPVVATIGGVMAIIATVGVSVLTNMQGFENEDPAAIIATFLPALGIGAVMTLVGLGFLLWIGLSDSQRGDNRFGPSPKGE
;
A
#
# COMPACT_ATOMS: atom_id res chain seq x y z
N GLY A 1 -31.96 16.06 4.58
CA GLY A 1 -30.98 15.14 4.06
C GLY A 1 -29.71 15.11 4.89
N VAL A 2 -28.96 14.04 4.76
CA VAL A 2 -27.67 13.93 5.44
C VAL A 2 -26.66 14.82 4.70
N PRO A 3 -25.95 15.72 5.41
CA PRO A 3 -24.95 16.53 4.74
C PRO A 3 -23.82 15.67 4.20
N ILE A 4 -23.28 16.06 3.05
CA ILE A 4 -22.11 15.41 2.45
C ILE A 4 -20.91 15.69 3.35
N ASP A 5 -20.19 14.63 3.72
CA ASP A 5 -19.01 14.76 4.56
C ASP A 5 -17.93 15.62 3.88
N SER A 6 -17.43 16.61 4.62
CA SER A 6 -16.23 17.32 4.23
C SER A 6 -15.00 16.46 4.54
N PHE A 7 -13.85 16.81 3.96
CA PHE A 7 -12.60 16.12 4.24
C PHE A 7 -12.18 16.41 5.69
N ASP A 8 -12.16 15.37 6.51
CA ASP A 8 -11.70 15.41 7.89
C ASP A 8 -10.43 14.58 7.99
N ALA A 9 -9.28 15.26 8.06
CA ALA A 9 -7.98 14.61 8.08
C ALA A 9 -7.82 13.62 9.24
N LYS A 10 -8.30 13.99 10.43
CA LYS A 10 -8.20 13.13 11.61
C LYS A 10 -8.97 11.83 11.41
N LYS A 11 -10.20 11.91 10.91
CA LYS A 11 -11.02 10.73 10.62
C LYS A 11 -10.39 9.88 9.53
N VAL A 12 -9.97 10.50 8.43
CA VAL A 12 -9.46 9.78 7.24
C VAL A 12 -8.15 9.09 7.54
N PHE A 13 -7.22 9.76 8.20
CA PHE A 13 -5.87 9.22 8.42
C PHE A 13 -5.73 8.34 9.65
N LEU A 14 -6.58 8.51 10.66
CA LEU A 14 -6.40 7.84 11.94
C LEU A 14 -7.44 6.80 12.27
N SER A 15 -8.63 6.89 11.70
CA SER A 15 -9.73 5.98 12.03
C SER A 15 -9.85 4.83 11.03
N PHE A 16 -10.04 3.62 11.54
CA PHE A 16 -10.37 2.44 10.75
C PHE A 16 -11.87 2.21 10.65
N HIS A 17 -12.66 3.09 11.29
CA HIS A 17 -14.11 3.00 11.30
C HIS A 17 -14.71 3.97 10.30
N GLY A 18 -15.85 3.59 9.73
CA GLY A 18 -16.57 4.44 8.80
C GLY A 18 -16.23 4.17 7.34
N ARG A 19 -16.54 5.12 6.49
CA ARG A 19 -16.43 5.01 5.04
C ARG A 19 -15.68 6.22 4.48
N THR A 20 -14.93 6.01 3.41
CA THR A 20 -14.19 7.07 2.70
C THR A 20 -14.56 7.04 1.21
N ARG A 21 -15.03 8.17 0.68
CA ARG A 21 -15.38 8.31 -0.73
C ARG A 21 -14.13 8.41 -1.61
N ARG A 22 -14.29 8.14 -2.92
CA ARG A 22 -13.15 8.12 -3.86
C ARG A 22 -12.32 9.41 -3.84
N SER A 23 -12.95 10.57 -3.87
CA SER A 23 -12.22 11.83 -3.89
C SER A 23 -11.38 12.03 -2.63
N HIS A 24 -11.92 11.70 -1.47
CA HIS A 24 -11.19 11.79 -0.20
C HIS A 24 -10.06 10.75 -0.12
N PHE A 25 -10.29 9.54 -0.65
CA PHE A 25 -9.27 8.51 -0.72
C PHE A 25 -8.07 8.98 -1.56
N TRP A 26 -8.31 9.49 -2.76
CA TRP A 26 -7.21 9.95 -3.62
C TRP A 26 -6.50 11.17 -3.05
N LEU A 27 -7.24 12.11 -2.44
CA LEU A 27 -6.63 13.25 -1.77
C LEU A 27 -5.73 12.80 -0.62
N ALA A 28 -6.22 11.89 0.22
CA ALA A 28 -5.44 11.33 1.32
C ALA A 28 -4.21 10.56 0.81
N TRP A 29 -4.39 9.76 -0.23
CA TRP A 29 -3.30 8.99 -0.84
C TRP A 29 -2.20 9.90 -1.37
N LEU A 30 -2.56 10.98 -2.06
CA LEU A 30 -1.59 11.97 -2.54
C LEU A 30 -0.86 12.66 -1.39
N CYS A 31 -1.57 13.00 -0.31
CA CYS A 31 -0.94 13.57 0.88
C CYS A 31 0.08 12.62 1.50
N LEU A 32 -0.25 11.33 1.62
CA LEU A 32 0.65 10.33 2.17
C LEU A 32 1.84 10.07 1.24
N LEU A 33 1.60 10.04 -0.07
CA LEU A 33 2.67 9.90 -1.05
C LEU A 33 3.65 11.07 -0.96
N GLY A 34 3.12 12.30 -0.87
CA GLY A 34 3.95 13.50 -0.72
C GLY A 34 4.74 13.51 0.58
N ALA A 35 4.10 13.13 1.69
CA ALA A 35 4.77 13.02 2.98
C ALA A 35 5.91 11.99 2.95
N GLY A 36 5.66 10.82 2.38
CA GLY A 36 6.68 9.79 2.23
C GLY A 36 7.83 10.23 1.33
N PHE A 37 7.50 10.90 0.22
CA PHE A 37 8.51 11.42 -0.71
C PHE A 37 9.41 12.45 -0.05
N VAL A 38 8.82 13.44 0.64
CA VAL A 38 9.58 14.51 1.30
C VAL A 38 10.46 13.96 2.42
N THR A 39 9.92 13.08 3.25
CA THR A 39 10.67 12.51 4.38
C THR A 39 11.77 11.55 3.94
N ASN A 40 11.68 11.01 2.73
CA ASN A 40 12.70 10.10 2.20
C ASN A 40 14.06 10.77 1.98
N PHE A 41 14.09 12.11 1.90
CA PHE A 41 15.33 12.87 1.83
C PHE A 41 16.03 13.03 3.18
N ILE A 42 15.39 12.63 4.28
CA ILE A 42 15.95 12.75 5.64
C ILE A 42 16.35 11.35 6.11
N PRO A 43 17.65 11.03 6.24
CA PRO A 43 18.09 9.72 6.74
C PRO A 43 17.56 9.48 8.17
N ILE A 44 17.28 8.24 8.52
CA ILE A 44 16.78 7.79 9.83
C ILE A 44 15.36 8.28 10.10
N ILE A 45 15.11 9.61 10.06
CA ILE A 45 13.76 10.18 10.27
C ILE A 45 12.81 9.69 9.18
N GLY A 46 13.27 9.60 7.93
CA GLY A 46 12.48 9.06 6.82
C GLY A 46 12.00 7.64 7.08
N GLY A 47 12.87 6.79 7.64
CA GLY A 47 12.50 5.43 8.02
C GLY A 47 11.47 5.38 9.12
N LEU A 48 11.63 6.22 10.16
CA LEU A 48 10.68 6.30 11.26
C LEU A 48 9.32 6.83 10.81
N VAL A 49 9.30 7.86 9.96
CA VAL A 49 8.08 8.40 9.38
C VAL A 49 7.42 7.36 8.47
N GLY A 50 8.20 6.61 7.70
CA GLY A 50 7.68 5.53 6.87
C GLY A 50 6.93 4.48 7.68
N LEU A 51 7.46 4.09 8.84
CA LEU A 51 6.79 3.18 9.75
C LEU A 51 5.51 3.80 10.32
N ALA A 52 5.56 5.07 10.71
CA ALA A 52 4.40 5.79 11.23
C ALA A 52 3.29 5.92 10.19
N LEU A 53 3.63 6.08 8.91
CA LEU A 53 2.67 6.21 7.82
C LEU A 53 1.94 4.90 7.50
N ILE A 54 2.38 3.75 8.02
CA ILE A 54 1.66 2.48 7.84
C ILE A 54 0.24 2.59 8.37
N TRP A 55 0.05 3.24 9.51
CA TRP A 55 -1.28 3.40 10.12
C TRP A 55 -2.24 4.19 9.20
N PRO A 56 -1.94 5.43 8.79
CA PRO A 56 -2.86 6.16 7.91
C PRO A 56 -3.01 5.52 6.53
N ASN A 57 -1.98 4.90 5.96
CA ASN A 57 -2.11 4.17 4.71
C ASN A 57 -3.12 3.03 4.83
N THR A 58 -3.07 2.28 5.91
CA THR A 58 -4.01 1.19 6.17
C THR A 58 -5.40 1.75 6.44
N ALA A 59 -5.51 2.83 7.21
CA ALA A 59 -6.79 3.45 7.55
C ALA A 59 -7.58 3.88 6.31
N ILE A 60 -6.94 4.56 5.36
CA ILE A 60 -7.62 5.02 4.15
C ILE A 60 -8.07 3.85 3.28
N GLN A 61 -7.32 2.77 3.24
CA GLN A 61 -7.69 1.57 2.48
C GLN A 61 -8.87 0.84 3.12
N VAL A 62 -8.84 0.66 4.44
CA VAL A 62 -9.90 -0.02 5.19
C VAL A 62 -11.22 0.74 5.06
N THR A 63 -11.21 2.05 5.30
CA THR A 63 -12.42 2.86 5.21
C THR A 63 -12.92 3.00 3.78
N ARG A 64 -12.01 2.94 2.79
CA ARG A 64 -12.41 2.90 1.38
C ARG A 64 -13.13 1.58 1.04
N LEU A 65 -12.62 0.45 1.53
CA LEU A 65 -13.31 -0.83 1.38
C LEU A 65 -14.69 -0.81 2.02
N HIS A 66 -14.81 -0.19 3.20
CA HIS A 66 -16.11 -0.03 3.87
C HIS A 66 -17.09 0.77 3.01
N ASP A 67 -16.62 1.80 2.32
CA ASP A 67 -17.45 2.60 1.43
C ASP A 67 -17.96 1.81 0.23
N MET A 68 -17.21 0.80 -0.19
CA MET A 68 -17.61 -0.13 -1.25
C MET A 68 -18.51 -1.26 -0.74
N GLY A 69 -18.81 -1.30 0.56
CA GLY A 69 -19.57 -2.39 1.19
C GLY A 69 -18.75 -3.65 1.43
N LYS A 70 -17.42 -3.55 1.38
CA LYS A 70 -16.51 -4.67 1.55
C LYS A 70 -15.87 -4.65 2.94
N THR A 71 -15.47 -5.84 3.42
CA THR A 71 -14.76 -5.93 4.70
C THR A 71 -13.36 -5.32 4.59
N GLY A 72 -12.93 -4.63 5.65
CA GLY A 72 -11.58 -4.07 5.74
C GLY A 72 -10.47 -5.11 5.75
N TRP A 73 -10.79 -6.37 6.07
CA TRP A 73 -9.80 -7.45 6.05
C TRP A 73 -9.23 -7.71 4.66
N LEU A 74 -9.88 -7.25 3.58
CA LEU A 74 -9.35 -7.37 2.23
C LEU A 74 -8.03 -6.61 2.04
N VAL A 75 -7.70 -5.67 2.92
CA VAL A 75 -6.40 -4.99 2.92
C VAL A 75 -5.24 -5.96 3.15
N LEU A 76 -5.51 -7.14 3.68
CA LEU A 76 -4.49 -8.18 3.83
C LEU A 76 -3.96 -8.70 2.49
N ILE A 77 -4.71 -8.54 1.39
CA ILE A 77 -4.26 -8.97 0.06
C ILE A 77 -2.93 -8.29 -0.32
N PRO A 78 -2.84 -6.95 -0.38
CA PRO A 78 -1.57 -6.30 -0.66
C PRO A 78 -0.55 -6.44 0.48
N VAL A 79 -0.99 -6.53 1.72
CA VAL A 79 -0.10 -6.72 2.87
C VAL A 79 0.62 -8.06 2.79
N VAL A 80 -0.13 -9.14 2.57
CA VAL A 80 0.45 -10.49 2.44
C VAL A 80 1.35 -10.57 1.21
N ALA A 81 0.92 -9.97 0.08
CA ALA A 81 1.73 -9.92 -1.13
C ALA A 81 3.06 -9.20 -0.89
N THR A 82 3.03 -8.08 -0.15
CA THR A 82 4.24 -7.32 0.15
C THR A 82 5.17 -8.09 1.09
N ILE A 83 4.65 -8.62 2.18
CA ILE A 83 5.46 -9.36 3.15
C ILE A 83 6.04 -10.62 2.51
N GLY A 84 5.20 -11.40 1.84
CA GLY A 84 5.64 -12.63 1.16
C GLY A 84 6.63 -12.35 0.05
N GLY A 85 6.42 -11.28 -0.73
CA GLY A 85 7.32 -10.86 -1.78
C GLY A 85 8.68 -10.41 -1.25
N VAL A 86 8.70 -9.61 -0.18
CA VAL A 86 9.96 -9.17 0.44
C VAL A 86 10.73 -10.37 0.98
N MET A 87 10.06 -11.29 1.66
CA MET A 87 10.70 -12.50 2.16
C MET A 87 11.25 -13.37 1.03
N ALA A 88 10.51 -13.50 -0.07
CA ALA A 88 10.95 -14.24 -1.24
C ALA A 88 12.16 -13.58 -1.90
N ILE A 89 12.20 -12.26 -1.99
CA ILE A 89 13.35 -11.52 -2.52
C ILE A 89 14.59 -11.75 -1.64
N ILE A 90 14.43 -11.61 -0.33
CA ILE A 90 15.54 -11.81 0.63
C ILE A 90 16.08 -13.24 0.51
N ALA A 91 15.21 -14.23 0.46
CA ALA A 91 15.59 -15.63 0.35
C ALA A 91 16.30 -15.91 -0.99
N THR A 92 15.71 -15.43 -2.10
CA THR A 92 16.25 -15.66 -3.44
C THR A 92 17.62 -14.99 -3.62
N VAL A 93 17.72 -13.72 -3.25
CA VAL A 93 18.98 -12.97 -3.33
C VAL A 93 20.03 -13.58 -2.40
N GLY A 94 19.65 -13.89 -1.15
CA GLY A 94 20.54 -14.48 -0.17
C GLY A 94 21.11 -15.81 -0.63
N VAL A 95 20.27 -16.73 -1.12
CA VAL A 95 20.72 -18.02 -1.63
C VAL A 95 21.62 -17.84 -2.85
N SER A 96 21.26 -16.94 -3.77
CA SER A 96 22.07 -16.68 -4.96
C SER A 96 23.45 -16.11 -4.61
N VAL A 97 23.51 -15.18 -3.67
CA VAL A 97 24.80 -14.62 -3.21
C VAL A 97 25.66 -15.73 -2.59
N LEU A 98 25.07 -16.56 -1.71
CA LEU A 98 25.81 -17.63 -1.06
C LEU A 98 26.31 -18.69 -2.03
N THR A 99 25.53 -19.02 -3.07
CA THR A 99 25.92 -20.04 -4.06
C THR A 99 26.86 -19.50 -5.14
N ASN A 100 26.93 -18.17 -5.33
CA ASN A 100 27.74 -17.53 -6.37
C ASN A 100 28.72 -16.50 -5.78
N MET A 101 29.20 -16.73 -4.58
CA MET A 101 30.08 -15.77 -3.89
C MET A 101 31.30 -15.38 -4.71
N GLN A 102 31.94 -16.34 -5.36
CA GLN A 102 33.13 -16.06 -6.14
C GLN A 102 32.84 -15.17 -7.35
N GLY A 103 31.69 -15.41 -8.03
CA GLY A 103 31.26 -14.55 -9.13
C GLY A 103 30.96 -13.14 -8.66
N PHE A 104 30.40 -12.98 -7.47
CA PHE A 104 30.16 -11.67 -6.87
C PHE A 104 31.46 -10.95 -6.53
N GLU A 105 32.43 -11.65 -5.90
CA GLU A 105 33.74 -11.09 -5.57
C GLU A 105 34.49 -10.64 -6.82
N ASN A 106 34.32 -11.37 -7.93
CA ASN A 106 34.96 -11.06 -9.20
C ASN A 106 34.16 -10.07 -10.04
N GLU A 107 33.04 -9.57 -9.53
CA GLU A 107 32.13 -8.65 -10.22
C GLU A 107 31.66 -9.20 -11.57
N ASP A 108 31.41 -10.51 -11.63
CA ASP A 108 30.94 -11.20 -12.86
C ASP A 108 29.51 -10.73 -13.19
N PRO A 109 29.29 -10.08 -14.34
CA PRO A 109 27.95 -9.61 -14.71
C PRO A 109 26.90 -10.71 -14.77
N ALA A 110 27.27 -11.92 -15.21
CA ALA A 110 26.34 -13.03 -15.29
C ALA A 110 25.84 -13.46 -13.91
N ALA A 111 26.73 -13.50 -12.91
CA ALA A 111 26.36 -13.84 -11.53
C ALA A 111 25.48 -12.76 -10.90
N ILE A 112 25.76 -11.51 -11.18
CA ILE A 112 24.97 -10.38 -10.68
C ILE A 112 23.56 -10.40 -11.28
N ILE A 113 23.47 -10.57 -12.59
CA ILE A 113 22.17 -10.65 -13.29
C ILE A 113 21.37 -11.85 -12.79
N ALA A 114 21.99 -13.03 -12.68
CA ALA A 114 21.32 -14.24 -12.21
C ALA A 114 20.77 -14.08 -10.78
N THR A 115 21.42 -13.26 -9.95
CA THR A 115 20.98 -13.00 -8.59
C THR A 115 19.77 -12.07 -8.55
N PHE A 116 19.80 -10.95 -9.28
CA PHE A 116 18.79 -9.91 -9.17
C PHE A 116 17.63 -10.07 -10.15
N LEU A 117 17.77 -10.82 -11.21
CA LEU A 117 16.69 -11.00 -12.19
C LEU A 117 15.42 -11.63 -11.58
N PRO A 118 15.51 -12.73 -10.79
CA PRO A 118 14.32 -13.25 -10.10
C PRO A 118 13.71 -12.24 -9.13
N ALA A 119 14.53 -11.44 -8.44
CA ALA A 119 14.04 -10.39 -7.53
C ALA A 119 13.22 -9.33 -8.29
N LEU A 120 13.63 -8.95 -9.50
CA LEU A 120 12.87 -8.05 -10.35
C LEU A 120 11.52 -8.65 -10.73
N GLY A 121 11.46 -9.93 -11.04
CA GLY A 121 10.21 -10.63 -11.33
C GLY A 121 9.26 -10.64 -10.14
N ILE A 122 9.76 -10.96 -8.96
CA ILE A 122 8.98 -10.94 -7.72
C ILE A 122 8.49 -9.52 -7.43
N GLY A 123 9.36 -8.52 -7.57
CA GLY A 123 9.00 -7.11 -7.38
C GLY A 123 7.94 -6.65 -8.37
N ALA A 124 8.01 -7.11 -9.63
CA ALA A 124 6.98 -6.80 -10.63
C ALA A 124 5.63 -7.37 -10.24
N VAL A 125 5.57 -8.60 -9.75
CA VAL A 125 4.31 -9.23 -9.29
C VAL A 125 3.75 -8.47 -8.08
N MET A 126 4.60 -8.13 -7.12
CA MET A 126 4.19 -7.34 -5.95
C MET A 126 3.59 -5.99 -6.38
N THR A 127 4.24 -5.32 -7.33
CA THR A 127 3.78 -4.03 -7.85
C THR A 127 2.44 -4.18 -8.56
N LEU A 128 2.26 -5.21 -9.37
CA LEU A 128 0.99 -5.45 -10.07
C LEU A 128 -0.14 -5.74 -9.09
N VAL A 129 0.10 -6.53 -8.04
CA VAL A 129 -0.91 -6.79 -7.02
C VAL A 129 -1.27 -5.50 -6.29
N GLY A 130 -0.27 -4.72 -5.88
CA GLY A 130 -0.49 -3.46 -5.17
C GLY A 130 -1.23 -2.43 -6.03
N LEU A 131 -0.80 -2.24 -7.28
CA LEU A 131 -1.46 -1.31 -8.21
C LEU A 131 -2.87 -1.77 -8.55
N GLY A 132 -3.07 -3.07 -8.80
CA GLY A 132 -4.39 -3.62 -9.08
C GLY A 132 -5.35 -3.38 -7.92
N PHE A 133 -4.91 -3.63 -6.70
CA PHE A 133 -5.70 -3.37 -5.50
C PHE A 133 -6.01 -1.87 -5.34
N LEU A 134 -4.99 -1.02 -5.47
CA LEU A 134 -5.14 0.43 -5.36
C LEU A 134 -6.16 0.97 -6.38
N LEU A 135 -6.05 0.56 -7.65
CA LEU A 135 -6.96 0.99 -8.69
C LEU A 135 -8.37 0.47 -8.45
N TRP A 136 -8.49 -0.78 -8.01
CA TRP A 136 -9.80 -1.35 -7.69
C TRP A 136 -10.52 -0.53 -6.63
N ILE A 137 -9.89 -0.28 -5.49
CA ILE A 137 -10.54 0.47 -4.40
C ILE A 137 -10.65 1.97 -4.71
N GLY A 138 -9.72 2.51 -5.48
CA GLY A 138 -9.70 3.94 -5.81
C GLY A 138 -10.66 4.34 -6.92
N LEU A 139 -11.00 3.42 -7.83
CA LEU A 139 -11.85 3.70 -8.98
C LEU A 139 -13.26 3.15 -8.85
N SER A 140 -13.50 2.19 -7.98
CA SER A 140 -14.84 1.64 -7.74
C SER A 140 -15.73 2.68 -7.09
N ASP A 141 -17.03 2.63 -7.41
CA ASP A 141 -17.98 3.57 -6.84
C ASP A 141 -18.34 3.19 -5.41
N SER A 142 -18.81 4.19 -4.66
CA SER A 142 -19.32 4.00 -3.30
C SER A 142 -20.61 3.17 -3.35
N GLN A 143 -20.81 2.33 -2.35
CA GLN A 143 -22.08 1.65 -2.17
C GLN A 143 -23.15 2.69 -1.84
N ARG A 144 -24.27 2.66 -2.55
CA ARG A 144 -25.35 3.60 -2.33
C ARG A 144 -26.04 3.33 -1.00
N GLY A 145 -26.49 4.41 -0.37
CA GLY A 145 -27.18 4.35 0.91
C GLY A 145 -26.28 4.00 2.06
N ASP A 146 -26.87 3.89 3.23
CA ASP A 146 -26.16 3.51 4.44
C ASP A 146 -25.85 2.01 4.41
N ASN A 147 -24.74 1.62 4.98
CA ASN A 147 -24.38 0.22 5.13
C ASN A 147 -23.90 -0.06 6.56
N ARG A 148 -23.46 -1.30 6.83
CA ARG A 148 -23.01 -1.71 8.17
C ARG A 148 -21.84 -0.89 8.70
N PHE A 149 -21.15 -0.12 7.84
CA PHE A 149 -20.00 0.69 8.23
C PHE A 149 -20.34 2.16 8.45
N GLY A 150 -21.57 2.57 8.17
CA GLY A 150 -22.03 3.93 8.42
C GLY A 150 -22.84 4.53 7.27
N PRO A 151 -23.18 5.82 7.41
CA PRO A 151 -23.94 6.54 6.39
C PRO A 151 -23.09 6.79 5.15
N SER A 152 -23.78 6.96 4.01
CA SER A 152 -23.10 7.28 2.76
C SER A 152 -22.37 8.62 2.86
N PRO A 153 -21.06 8.67 2.58
CA PRO A 153 -20.32 9.93 2.63
C PRO A 153 -20.68 10.88 1.49
N LYS A 154 -21.37 10.39 0.47
CA LYS A 154 -21.85 11.19 -0.66
C LYS A 154 -23.29 11.65 -0.48
N GLY A 155 -23.96 11.18 0.56
CA GLY A 155 -25.37 11.51 0.79
C GLY A 155 -26.34 10.79 -0.14
N GLU A 156 -25.92 9.74 -0.79
CA GLU A 156 -26.73 8.97 -1.76
C GLU A 156 -27.29 7.69 -1.17
#